data_640fac0c8848a9186722f61fe580b9d8
#
_entry.id   640fac0c8848a9186722f61fe580b9d8
#
_cell.length_a   1.000
_cell.length_b   1.000
_cell.length_c   1.000
_cell.angle_alpha   90.00
_cell.angle_beta   90.00
_cell.angle_gamma   90.00
#
_symmetry.space_group_name_H-M   'P 1'
#
loop_
_entity.id
_entity.type
_entity.pdbx_description
1 polymer ?
#
loop_
_entity_poly.entity_id
_entity_poly.type
_entity_poly.pdbx_seq_one_letter_code
_entity_poly.pdbx_strand_id
1 'polypeptide(L)'
;MKKWGVFALLLVVAAVVAVGVTRDKKPLASDLDGRAMVRSELYFAAVDPQAWDEFLSAEVTPRFPDGLSWYKVNGQWRGPSGKPEKLASRIMILIHADNSANREALATIGRLFQERFGYAVLQVVNPVRASDPDWTAERLDDNQQLSH
;
A
#
# COMPACT_ATOMS: atom_id res chain seq x y z
N MET A 1 -0.69 -33.33 59.01
CA MET A 1 -1.85 -33.57 58.09
C MET A 1 -1.86 -32.52 57.01
N LYS A 2 -1.48 -32.98 55.84
CA LYS A 2 -1.87 -32.63 54.47
C LYS A 2 -2.01 -31.14 54.10
N LYS A 3 -0.87 -30.56 53.63
CA LYS A 3 -0.85 -29.30 52.89
C LYS A 3 -0.70 -29.50 51.35
N TRP A 4 -1.37 -30.48 50.78
CA TRP A 4 -1.22 -30.85 49.35
C TRP A 4 -2.42 -30.43 48.48
N GLY A 5 -3.43 -29.76 49.04
CA GLY A 5 -4.65 -29.40 48.31
C GLY A 5 -4.64 -28.05 47.60
N VAL A 6 -3.69 -27.16 47.89
CA VAL A 6 -3.70 -25.79 47.36
C VAL A 6 -2.86 -25.63 46.10
N PHE A 7 -1.88 -26.49 45.88
CA PHE A 7 -1.02 -26.42 44.69
C PHE A 7 -1.64 -26.98 43.40
N ALA A 8 -2.58 -27.89 43.50
CA ALA A 8 -3.24 -28.49 42.36
C ALA A 8 -4.29 -27.54 41.69
N LEU A 9 -4.88 -26.63 42.48
CA LEU A 9 -5.89 -25.70 41.98
C LEU A 9 -5.24 -24.50 41.20
N LEU A 10 -4.04 -24.11 41.55
CA LEU A 10 -3.34 -23.03 40.85
C LEU A 10 -2.79 -23.41 39.48
N LEU A 11 -2.49 -24.69 39.25
CA LEU A 11 -2.01 -25.17 37.94
C LEU A 11 -3.12 -25.31 36.89
N VAL A 12 -4.38 -25.57 37.33
CA VAL A 12 -5.51 -25.65 36.42
C VAL A 12 -5.98 -24.28 35.95
N VAL A 13 -5.86 -23.24 36.78
CA VAL A 13 -6.22 -21.87 36.41
C VAL A 13 -5.19 -21.27 35.45
N ALA A 14 -3.89 -21.62 35.57
CA ALA A 14 -2.87 -21.18 34.66
C ALA A 14 -2.99 -21.82 33.26
N ALA A 15 -3.51 -23.05 33.15
CA ALA A 15 -3.71 -23.73 31.88
C ALA A 15 -4.94 -23.21 31.09
N VAL A 16 -5.94 -22.66 31.76
CA VAL A 16 -7.16 -22.13 31.12
C VAL A 16 -6.93 -20.71 30.55
N VAL A 17 -5.99 -19.95 31.10
CA VAL A 17 -5.68 -18.59 30.59
C VAL A 17 -4.77 -18.63 29.36
N ALA A 18 -4.07 -19.73 29.10
CA ALA A 18 -3.18 -19.86 27.94
C ALA A 18 -3.86 -20.33 26.64
N VAL A 19 -5.15 -20.71 26.64
CA VAL A 19 -5.89 -21.22 25.48
C VAL A 19 -6.78 -20.14 24.82
N GLY A 20 -6.81 -18.96 25.35
CA GLY A 20 -7.76 -17.97 24.92
C GLY A 20 -7.15 -16.69 24.39
N VAL A 21 -6.48 -16.65 23.28
CA VAL A 21 -6.48 -15.59 22.25
C VAL A 21 -5.41 -15.88 21.19
N THR A 22 -5.49 -16.96 20.49
CA THR A 22 -5.11 -16.92 19.09
C THR A 22 -6.31 -16.33 18.35
N ARG A 23 -6.42 -15.01 18.32
CA ARG A 23 -7.17 -14.37 17.26
C ARG A 23 -6.47 -14.82 15.99
N ASP A 24 -7.07 -15.75 15.26
CA ASP A 24 -6.77 -16.00 13.89
C ASP A 24 -6.88 -14.65 13.18
N LYS A 25 -5.75 -13.96 13.08
CA LYS A 25 -5.61 -12.86 12.12
C LYS A 25 -5.73 -13.54 10.77
N LYS A 26 -6.96 -13.60 10.25
CA LYS A 26 -7.23 -14.02 8.89
C LYS A 26 -6.17 -13.32 8.03
N PRO A 27 -5.33 -14.05 7.27
CA PRO A 27 -4.25 -13.42 6.53
C PRO A 27 -4.83 -12.28 5.71
N LEU A 28 -4.20 -11.12 5.77
CA LEU A 28 -4.51 -10.01 4.90
C LEU A 28 -4.40 -10.55 3.47
N ALA A 29 -5.37 -10.21 2.61
CA ALA A 29 -5.49 -10.76 1.27
C ALA A 29 -4.13 -11.09 0.64
N SER A 30 -3.95 -12.36 0.36
CA SER A 30 -2.84 -12.85 -0.43
C SER A 30 -3.17 -12.62 -1.90
N ASP A 31 -2.17 -12.31 -2.72
CA ASP A 31 -2.27 -12.43 -4.16
C ASP A 31 -2.56 -13.89 -4.56
N LEU A 32 -2.69 -14.16 -5.83
CA LEU A 32 -2.95 -15.50 -6.36
C LEU A 32 -1.91 -16.54 -5.92
N ASP A 33 -0.72 -16.11 -5.46
CA ASP A 33 0.37 -16.96 -4.95
C ASP A 33 0.45 -16.96 -3.41
N GLY A 34 -0.51 -16.40 -2.70
CA GLY A 34 -0.50 -16.33 -1.24
C GLY A 34 0.32 -15.20 -0.64
N ARG A 35 0.83 -14.26 -1.45
CA ARG A 35 1.60 -13.08 -0.98
C ARG A 35 0.69 -11.96 -0.53
N ALA A 36 1.10 -11.23 0.51
CA ALA A 36 0.39 -10.04 0.95
C ALA A 36 0.54 -8.92 -0.11
N MET A 37 -0.59 -8.32 -0.50
CA MET A 37 -0.63 -7.21 -1.43
C MET A 37 -0.99 -5.92 -0.72
N VAL A 38 -0.45 -4.82 -1.20
CA VAL A 38 -0.74 -3.47 -0.70
C VAL A 38 -1.08 -2.54 -1.86
N ARG A 39 -1.92 -1.56 -1.56
CA ARG A 39 -2.17 -0.39 -2.39
C ARG A 39 -1.36 0.76 -1.84
N SER A 40 -0.41 1.25 -2.62
CA SER A 40 0.34 2.46 -2.34
C SER A 40 -0.23 3.62 -3.13
N GLU A 41 -0.48 4.74 -2.45
CA GLU A 41 -0.87 6.00 -3.04
C GLU A 41 0.25 7.02 -2.81
N LEU A 42 0.75 7.61 -3.89
CA LEU A 42 1.76 8.66 -3.83
C LEU A 42 1.15 9.98 -4.30
N TYR A 43 1.30 11.00 -3.49
CA TYR A 43 0.76 12.33 -3.71
C TYR A 43 1.88 13.26 -4.16
N PHE A 44 1.81 13.71 -5.41
CA PHE A 44 2.81 14.57 -6.05
C PHE A 44 2.27 15.96 -6.29
N ALA A 45 3.12 16.97 -6.14
CA ALA A 45 2.81 18.30 -6.68
C ALA A 45 2.66 18.20 -8.22
N ALA A 46 1.77 19.01 -8.79
CA ALA A 46 1.66 19.10 -10.24
C ALA A 46 2.91 19.76 -10.82
N VAL A 47 3.55 19.05 -11.75
CA VAL A 47 4.64 19.53 -12.57
C VAL A 47 4.19 19.60 -14.03
N ASP A 48 5.03 20.13 -14.91
CA ASP A 48 4.77 20.15 -16.34
C ASP A 48 4.31 18.77 -16.85
N PRO A 49 3.30 18.66 -17.73
CA PRO A 49 2.78 17.38 -18.19
C PRO A 49 3.82 16.49 -18.88
N GLN A 50 4.65 17.08 -19.74
CA GLN A 50 5.70 16.32 -20.44
C GLN A 50 6.75 15.81 -19.44
N ALA A 51 7.18 16.65 -18.49
CA ALA A 51 8.14 16.25 -17.47
C ALA A 51 7.55 15.15 -16.53
N TRP A 52 6.23 15.16 -16.31
CA TRP A 52 5.55 14.08 -15.60
C TRP A 52 5.60 12.76 -16.36
N ASP A 53 5.26 12.77 -17.65
CA ASP A 53 5.25 11.57 -18.49
C ASP A 53 6.65 10.98 -18.64
N GLU A 54 7.67 11.84 -18.79
CA GLU A 54 9.08 11.44 -18.77
C GLU A 54 9.46 10.78 -17.42
N PHE A 55 9.04 11.38 -16.31
CA PHE A 55 9.31 10.83 -14.98
C PHE A 55 8.66 9.45 -14.79
N LEU A 56 7.41 9.29 -15.20
CA LEU A 56 6.74 8.00 -15.14
C LEU A 56 7.48 6.93 -15.96
N SER A 57 7.85 7.27 -17.18
CA SER A 57 8.51 6.34 -18.12
C SER A 57 9.92 5.95 -17.65
N ALA A 58 10.68 6.91 -17.11
CA ALA A 58 12.06 6.69 -16.73
C ALA A 58 12.21 6.08 -15.33
N GLU A 59 11.35 6.49 -14.37
CA GLU A 59 11.59 6.19 -12.97
C GLU A 59 10.54 5.24 -12.36
N VAL A 60 9.30 5.29 -12.81
CA VAL A 60 8.23 4.51 -12.19
C VAL A 60 8.01 3.19 -12.91
N THR A 61 7.74 3.23 -14.22
CA THR A 61 7.41 2.04 -15.02
C THR A 61 8.49 0.94 -14.93
N PRO A 62 9.81 1.23 -14.96
CA PRO A 62 10.81 0.18 -14.83
C PRO A 62 10.83 -0.51 -13.46
N ARG A 63 10.35 0.17 -12.41
CA ARG A 63 10.28 -0.37 -11.05
C ARG A 63 8.97 -1.11 -10.76
N PHE A 64 7.90 -0.72 -11.46
CA PHE A 64 6.57 -1.31 -11.34
C PHE A 64 6.00 -1.63 -12.73
N PRO A 65 6.57 -2.65 -13.41
CA PRO A 65 6.19 -2.99 -14.80
C PRO A 65 4.76 -3.54 -14.92
N ASP A 66 4.17 -4.05 -13.83
CA ASP A 66 2.80 -4.56 -13.80
C ASP A 66 1.74 -3.45 -13.92
N GLY A 67 2.18 -2.21 -13.88
CA GLY A 67 1.34 -1.06 -14.16
C GLY A 67 1.09 -0.14 -12.97
N LEU A 68 0.57 1.01 -13.31
CA LEU A 68 0.16 2.06 -12.39
C LEU A 68 -1.08 2.77 -12.90
N SER A 69 -1.80 3.41 -12.01
CA SER A 69 -2.86 4.37 -12.38
C SER A 69 -2.55 5.71 -11.75
N TRP A 70 -2.90 6.80 -12.44
CA TRP A 70 -2.78 8.12 -11.84
C TRP A 70 -3.88 9.06 -12.32
N TYR A 71 -4.16 10.10 -11.53
CA TYR A 71 -5.16 11.11 -11.86
C TYR A 71 -4.80 12.47 -11.25
N LYS A 72 -5.34 13.52 -11.86
CA LYS A 72 -5.19 14.90 -11.37
C LYS A 72 -6.17 15.16 -10.25
N VAL A 73 -5.73 15.86 -9.21
CA VAL A 73 -6.58 16.29 -8.09
C VAL A 73 -6.36 17.76 -7.78
N ASN A 74 -7.40 18.39 -7.24
CA ASN A 74 -7.34 19.73 -6.71
C ASN A 74 -7.10 19.63 -5.20
N GLY A 75 -5.96 20.16 -4.76
CA GLY A 75 -5.64 20.30 -3.35
C GLY A 75 -5.80 21.74 -2.86
N GLN A 76 -5.83 21.91 -1.56
CA GLN A 76 -5.77 23.19 -0.90
C GLN A 76 -4.93 23.05 0.37
N TRP A 77 -4.10 24.03 0.62
CA TRP A 77 -3.26 24.06 1.81
C TRP A 77 -3.26 25.48 2.42
N ARG A 78 -2.72 25.61 3.59
CA ARG A 78 -2.46 26.93 4.18
C ARG A 78 -1.07 27.37 3.76
N GLY A 79 -1.02 28.32 2.83
CA GLY A 79 0.24 28.89 2.36
C GLY A 79 0.95 29.76 3.42
N PRO A 80 2.15 30.26 3.09
CA PRO A 80 2.94 31.12 3.99
C PRO A 80 2.21 32.40 4.44
N SER A 81 1.26 32.89 3.63
CA SER A 81 0.40 34.04 3.95
C SER A 81 -0.63 33.75 5.05
N GLY A 82 -0.76 32.49 5.49
CA GLY A 82 -1.80 32.02 6.40
C GLY A 82 -3.18 31.86 5.74
N LYS A 83 -3.32 32.14 4.45
CA LYS A 83 -4.56 32.00 3.68
C LYS A 83 -4.61 30.66 2.93
N PRO A 84 -5.82 30.16 2.61
CA PRO A 84 -5.95 29.01 1.75
C PRO A 84 -5.40 29.29 0.35
N GLU A 85 -4.52 28.40 -0.13
CA GLU A 85 -3.96 28.43 -1.48
C GLU A 85 -4.31 27.13 -2.19
N LYS A 86 -4.68 27.23 -3.47
CA LYS A 86 -4.97 26.06 -4.30
C LYS A 86 -3.65 25.39 -4.71
N LEU A 87 -3.62 24.07 -4.64
CA LEU A 87 -2.50 23.26 -5.06
C LEU A 87 -2.97 22.20 -6.04
N ALA A 88 -2.61 22.33 -7.31
CA ALA A 88 -2.80 21.25 -8.26
C ALA A 88 -1.84 20.09 -7.91
N SER A 89 -2.36 18.88 -7.91
CA SER A 89 -1.61 17.69 -7.51
C SER A 89 -1.97 16.49 -8.40
N ARG A 90 -1.17 15.45 -8.30
CA ARG A 90 -1.44 14.13 -8.91
C ARG A 90 -1.39 13.06 -7.83
N ILE A 91 -2.28 12.09 -7.92
CA ILE A 91 -2.21 10.89 -7.10
C ILE A 91 -1.89 9.73 -8.03
N MET A 92 -0.85 8.98 -7.69
CA MET A 92 -0.48 7.73 -8.35
C MET A 92 -0.83 6.57 -7.43
N ILE A 93 -1.43 5.54 -8.01
CA ILE A 93 -1.83 4.31 -7.33
C ILE A 93 -1.05 3.15 -7.91
N LEU A 94 -0.48 2.36 -7.02
CA LEU A 94 0.22 1.12 -7.32
C LEU A 94 -0.35 0.00 -6.44
N ILE A 95 -0.63 -1.15 -7.04
CA ILE A 95 -0.96 -2.37 -6.31
C ILE A 95 0.20 -3.34 -6.50
N HIS A 96 0.83 -3.75 -5.41
CA HIS A 96 2.05 -4.54 -5.48
C HIS A 96 2.22 -5.42 -4.24
N ALA A 97 3.12 -6.41 -4.32
CA ALA A 97 3.46 -7.24 -3.17
C ALA A 97 4.10 -6.41 -2.05
N ASP A 98 3.73 -6.68 -0.81
CA ASP A 98 4.34 -6.06 0.38
C ASP A 98 5.67 -6.72 0.71
N ASN A 99 6.74 -6.24 0.07
CA ASN A 99 8.11 -6.72 0.27
C ASN A 99 9.11 -5.54 0.38
N SER A 100 10.33 -5.84 0.82
CA SER A 100 11.38 -4.82 1.01
C SER A 100 11.78 -4.15 -0.31
N ALA A 101 11.85 -4.89 -1.42
CA ALA A 101 12.26 -4.36 -2.71
C ALA A 101 11.26 -3.31 -3.23
N ASN A 102 9.95 -3.59 -3.12
CA ASN A 102 8.91 -2.64 -3.52
C ASN A 102 8.87 -1.40 -2.60
N ARG A 103 9.09 -1.58 -1.30
CA ARG A 103 9.19 -0.44 -0.37
C ARG A 103 10.38 0.47 -0.69
N GLU A 104 11.53 -0.11 -1.02
CA GLU A 104 12.72 0.63 -1.45
C GLU A 104 12.52 1.33 -2.80
N ALA A 105 11.86 0.67 -3.76
CA ALA A 105 11.49 1.26 -5.04
C ALA A 105 10.60 2.50 -4.86
N LEU A 106 9.58 2.43 -4.00
CA LEU A 106 8.71 3.56 -3.69
C LEU A 106 9.45 4.72 -3.02
N ALA A 107 10.33 4.42 -2.05
CA ALA A 107 11.17 5.44 -1.42
C ALA A 107 12.10 6.12 -2.44
N THR A 108 12.65 5.34 -3.37
CA THR A 108 13.49 5.84 -4.47
C THR A 108 12.71 6.76 -5.41
N ILE A 109 11.49 6.40 -5.80
CA ILE A 109 10.62 7.25 -6.63
C ILE A 109 10.36 8.59 -5.92
N GLY A 110 10.03 8.58 -4.64
CA GLY A 110 9.80 9.80 -3.87
C GLY A 110 11.04 10.70 -3.80
N ARG A 111 12.21 10.12 -3.57
CA ARG A 111 13.49 10.83 -3.53
C ARG A 111 13.84 11.44 -4.89
N LEU A 112 13.74 10.67 -5.98
CA LEU A 112 14.03 11.14 -7.33
C LEU A 112 13.09 12.26 -7.76
N PHE A 113 11.81 12.20 -7.40
CA PHE A 113 10.88 13.29 -7.66
C PHE A 113 11.27 14.56 -6.92
N GLN A 114 11.62 14.43 -5.63
CA GLN A 114 12.08 15.57 -4.83
C GLN A 114 13.38 16.18 -5.37
N GLU A 115 14.34 15.36 -5.76
CA GLU A 115 15.60 15.82 -6.37
C GLU A 115 15.38 16.55 -7.70
N ARG A 116 14.48 16.03 -8.54
CA ARG A 116 14.22 16.61 -9.87
C ARG A 116 13.35 17.85 -9.83
N PHE A 117 12.35 17.90 -8.95
CA PHE A 117 11.30 18.92 -8.97
C PHE A 117 11.23 19.78 -7.69
N GLY A 118 11.95 19.42 -6.64
CA GLY A 118 11.99 20.17 -5.39
C GLY A 118 10.81 19.96 -4.43
N TYR A 119 9.90 19.02 -4.74
CA TYR A 119 8.70 18.75 -3.93
C TYR A 119 8.79 17.40 -3.23
N ALA A 120 8.45 17.39 -1.94
CA ALA A 120 8.29 16.15 -1.20
C ALA A 120 7.07 15.35 -1.70
N VAL A 121 7.14 14.03 -1.62
CA VAL A 121 6.06 13.12 -1.97
C VAL A 121 5.49 12.52 -0.69
N LEU A 122 4.17 12.61 -0.51
CA LEU A 122 3.47 11.90 0.55
C LEU A 122 3.09 10.52 0.06
N GLN A 123 3.32 9.49 0.87
CA GLN A 123 2.95 8.12 0.59
C GLN A 123 1.98 7.60 1.64
N VAL A 124 0.93 6.91 1.17
CA VAL A 124 -0.02 6.16 1.99
C VAL A 124 -0.02 4.72 1.52
N VAL A 125 0.03 3.76 2.45
CA VAL A 125 0.02 2.33 2.14
C VAL A 125 -1.13 1.66 2.86
N ASN A 126 -1.97 0.97 2.09
CA ASN A 126 -3.13 0.25 2.60
C ASN A 126 -3.06 -1.22 2.16
N PRO A 127 -3.37 -2.16 3.06
CA PRO A 127 -3.52 -3.55 2.69
C PRO A 127 -4.66 -3.75 1.70
N VAL A 128 -4.43 -4.56 0.65
CA VAL A 128 -5.47 -4.97 -0.29
C VAL A 128 -6.17 -6.21 0.23
N ARG A 129 -7.50 -6.22 0.18
CA ARG A 129 -8.31 -7.41 0.43
C ARG A 129 -9.01 -7.78 -0.87
N ALA A 130 -8.81 -8.99 -1.35
CA ALA A 130 -9.60 -9.50 -2.45
C ALA A 130 -11.07 -9.57 -2.01
N SER A 131 -11.94 -8.91 -2.75
CA SER A 131 -13.39 -8.91 -2.52
C SER A 131 -14.10 -10.03 -3.28
N ASP A 132 -13.45 -10.59 -4.29
CA ASP A 132 -13.98 -11.66 -5.15
C ASP A 132 -13.06 -12.87 -5.07
N PRO A 133 -13.50 -13.99 -4.46
CA PRO A 133 -12.71 -15.22 -4.41
C PRO A 133 -12.56 -15.89 -5.78
N ASP A 134 -13.41 -15.54 -6.74
CA ASP A 134 -13.40 -16.10 -8.11
C ASP A 134 -12.64 -15.20 -9.11
N TRP A 135 -11.95 -14.17 -8.61
CA TRP A 135 -11.13 -13.31 -9.45
C TRP A 135 -9.91 -14.08 -9.93
N THR A 136 -9.92 -14.49 -11.19
CA THR A 136 -8.82 -15.20 -11.83
C THR A 136 -8.13 -14.31 -12.86
N ALA A 137 -6.84 -14.53 -13.10
CA ALA A 137 -6.05 -13.80 -14.09
C ALA A 137 -6.60 -13.95 -15.53
N GLU A 138 -7.37 -15.01 -15.81
CA GLU A 138 -8.03 -15.22 -17.10
C GLU A 138 -8.93 -14.07 -17.53
N ARG A 139 -9.57 -13.37 -16.59
CA ARG A 139 -10.42 -12.20 -16.93
C ARG A 139 -9.65 -10.97 -17.42
N LEU A 140 -8.37 -10.89 -17.17
CA LEU A 140 -7.55 -9.76 -17.66
C LEU A 140 -7.23 -9.93 -19.14
N ASP A 141 -7.03 -11.15 -19.60
CA ASP A 141 -6.73 -11.45 -21.01
C ASP A 141 -7.93 -11.19 -21.92
N ASP A 142 -9.15 -11.52 -21.48
CA ASP A 142 -10.38 -11.24 -22.22
C ASP A 142 -10.64 -9.73 -22.43
N ASN A 143 -10.26 -8.89 -21.47
CA ASN A 143 -10.46 -7.43 -21.58
C ASN A 143 -9.45 -6.75 -22.51
N GLN A 144 -8.31 -7.36 -22.77
CA GLN A 144 -7.31 -6.84 -23.72
C GLN A 144 -7.69 -7.14 -25.18
N GLN A 145 -8.50 -8.18 -25.43
CA GLN A 145 -8.96 -8.53 -26.77
C GLN A 145 -10.12 -7.64 -27.29
N LEU A 146 -10.77 -6.88 -26.41
CA LEU A 146 -11.90 -6.00 -26.79
C LEU A 146 -11.48 -4.56 -27.11
N SER A 147 -10.20 -4.23 -27.07
CA SER A 147 -9.67 -2.87 -27.30
C SER A 147 -8.92 -2.70 -28.63
N HIS A 148 -9.23 -3.55 -29.64
CA HIS A 148 -8.73 -3.41 -31.02
C HIS A 148 -9.84 -3.18 -32.02
#